data_fbfd890346c28e7765e2b2d0df7eabcd
#
_entry.id   fbfd890346c28e7765e2b2d0df7eabcd
#
_cell.length_a   1.000
_cell.length_b   1.000
_cell.length_c   1.000
_cell.angle_alpha   90.00
_cell.angle_beta   90.00
_cell.angle_gamma   90.00
#
_symmetry.space_group_name_H-M   'P 1'
#
loop_
_entity.id
_entity.type
_entity.pdbx_description
1 polymer ?
#
loop_
_entity_poly.entity_id
_entity_poly.type
_entity_poly.pdbx_seq_one_letter_code
_entity_poly.pdbx_strand_id
1 'polypeptide(L)'
;LADIENPTTHEFNGKTGIQQLYSFFLNYGPLIILFITIFTASEVLVDDRKHHTLKAGQPSGWRKYIFYQSLSVFFIIMTAIFLLLTFFFLLVSLLYGFGDLSLVSTHYAFNGGYRAGEENFFTAPITVFIRQSLIITGLLVYLFIRLNAVLSLVFRHDVIVMIAGFAIVAFNRLYSGGGEARFLGIGAHLFPQNYFEFGNVLSGRQNFLTLSNNFIFETGLIVLAVTIIITEIILGILAGWMTRQKFVRQVG
;
A
#
# COMPACT_ATOMS: atom_id res chain seq x y z
N LEU A 1 -22.98 14.78 7.10
CA LEU A 1 -24.42 14.42 7.18
C LEU A 1 -25.34 15.64 7.11
N ALA A 2 -24.85 16.85 7.45
CA ALA A 2 -25.64 18.07 7.40
C ALA A 2 -26.14 18.46 5.99
N ASP A 3 -25.51 17.94 4.96
CA ASP A 3 -25.82 18.24 3.55
C ASP A 3 -26.80 17.22 2.92
N ILE A 4 -27.27 16.23 3.68
CA ILE A 4 -28.25 15.24 3.22
C ILE A 4 -29.61 15.64 3.80
N GLU A 5 -30.58 15.94 2.94
CA GLU A 5 -31.93 16.39 3.35
C GLU A 5 -32.65 15.37 4.24
N ASN A 6 -32.45 14.07 4.05
CA ASN A 6 -33.06 12.99 4.84
C ASN A 6 -32.13 11.79 4.96
N PRO A 7 -31.14 11.81 5.86
CA PRO A 7 -30.22 10.69 6.03
C PRO A 7 -30.95 9.45 6.56
N THR A 8 -30.67 8.31 5.97
CA THR A 8 -31.16 7.02 6.49
C THR A 8 -30.50 6.66 7.81
N THR A 9 -31.12 5.81 8.63
CA THR A 9 -30.51 5.33 9.89
C THR A 9 -29.17 4.62 9.66
N HIS A 10 -28.98 4.00 8.49
CA HIS A 10 -27.73 3.34 8.12
C HIS A 10 -26.63 4.32 7.74
N GLU A 11 -26.96 5.42 7.07
CA GLU A 11 -26.04 6.52 6.78
C GLU A 11 -25.58 7.23 8.04
N PHE A 12 -26.53 7.49 8.94
CA PHE A 12 -26.22 8.08 10.26
C PHE A 12 -25.26 7.21 11.07
N ASN A 13 -25.42 5.90 11.05
CA ASN A 13 -24.57 4.96 11.77
C ASN A 13 -23.27 4.58 11.01
N GLY A 14 -22.99 5.17 9.86
CA GLY A 14 -21.78 4.88 9.08
C GLY A 14 -21.71 3.47 8.49
N LYS A 15 -22.86 2.82 8.25
CA LYS A 15 -22.93 1.40 7.86
C LYS A 15 -23.05 1.18 6.36
N THR A 16 -23.32 2.19 5.56
CA THR A 16 -23.53 2.03 4.12
C THR A 16 -22.26 1.55 3.38
N GLY A 17 -22.44 0.98 2.18
CA GLY A 17 -21.36 0.41 1.40
C GLY A 17 -20.17 1.35 1.20
N ILE A 18 -20.43 2.61 0.82
CA ILE A 18 -19.39 3.60 0.59
C ILE A 18 -18.67 4.01 1.88
N GLN A 19 -19.38 4.12 2.99
CA GLN A 19 -18.82 4.45 4.30
C GLN A 19 -17.96 3.31 4.84
N GLN A 20 -18.36 2.05 4.62
CA GLN A 20 -17.58 0.89 5.02
C GLN A 20 -16.32 0.72 4.15
N LEU A 21 -16.39 1.03 2.86
CA LEU A 21 -15.21 1.05 1.99
C LEU A 21 -14.23 2.14 2.42
N TYR A 22 -14.72 3.33 2.77
CA TYR A 22 -13.92 4.40 3.36
C TYR A 22 -13.25 3.94 4.66
N SER A 23 -14.02 3.34 5.58
CA SER A 23 -13.52 2.83 6.86
C SER A 23 -12.47 1.73 6.69
N PHE A 24 -12.62 0.87 5.68
CA PHE A 24 -11.64 -0.15 5.34
C PHE A 24 -10.29 0.48 4.99
N PHE A 25 -10.25 1.46 4.06
CA PHE A 25 -9.01 2.13 3.69
C PHE A 25 -8.44 3.01 4.78
N LEU A 26 -9.29 3.60 5.64
CA LEU A 26 -8.86 4.42 6.76
C LEU A 26 -8.12 3.62 7.83
N ASN A 27 -8.54 2.38 8.07
CA ASN A 27 -8.05 1.56 9.18
C ASN A 27 -7.04 0.48 8.71
N TYR A 28 -7.42 -0.79 8.82
CA TYR A 28 -6.51 -1.93 8.61
C TYR A 28 -6.42 -2.42 7.16
N GLY A 29 -7.28 -1.92 6.27
CA GLY A 29 -7.33 -2.35 4.88
C GLY A 29 -5.98 -2.27 4.15
N PRO A 30 -5.24 -1.15 4.23
CA PRO A 30 -3.92 -1.04 3.61
C PRO A 30 -2.94 -2.13 4.05
N LEU A 31 -2.90 -2.44 5.35
CA LEU A 31 -2.02 -3.49 5.88
C LEU A 31 -2.44 -4.88 5.41
N ILE A 32 -3.74 -5.17 5.40
CA ILE A 32 -4.26 -6.45 4.88
C ILE A 32 -3.85 -6.64 3.42
N ILE A 33 -4.01 -5.61 2.60
CA ILE A 33 -3.60 -5.63 1.18
C ILE A 33 -2.10 -5.90 1.06
N LEU A 34 -1.26 -5.23 1.85
CA LEU A 34 0.19 -5.43 1.83
C LEU A 34 0.57 -6.85 2.27
N PHE A 35 -0.06 -7.40 3.30
CA PHE A 35 0.20 -8.77 3.74
C PHE A 35 -0.17 -9.79 2.66
N ILE A 36 -1.32 -9.65 2.01
CA ILE A 36 -1.71 -10.51 0.88
C ILE A 36 -0.69 -10.37 -0.26
N THR A 37 -0.25 -9.16 -0.58
CA THR A 37 0.73 -8.89 -1.63
C THR A 37 2.06 -9.56 -1.33
N ILE A 38 2.59 -9.42 -0.11
CA ILE A 38 3.86 -10.03 0.31
C ILE A 38 3.76 -11.53 0.25
N PHE A 39 2.69 -12.12 0.80
CA PHE A 39 2.48 -13.56 0.81
C PHE A 39 2.47 -14.12 -0.62
N THR A 40 1.67 -13.55 -1.51
CA THR A 40 1.56 -14.02 -2.90
C THR A 40 2.84 -13.76 -3.69
N ALA A 41 3.50 -12.61 -3.51
CA ALA A 41 4.70 -12.27 -4.27
C ALA A 41 5.96 -13.02 -3.81
N SER A 42 6.03 -13.48 -2.56
CA SER A 42 7.20 -14.18 -2.03
C SER A 42 7.47 -15.51 -2.71
N GLU A 43 6.44 -16.21 -3.17
CA GLU A 43 6.56 -17.52 -3.82
C GLU A 43 7.00 -17.42 -5.28
N VAL A 44 6.66 -16.32 -5.97
CA VAL A 44 6.70 -16.20 -7.44
C VAL A 44 8.08 -16.47 -8.05
N LEU A 45 9.14 -15.84 -7.53
CA LEU A 45 10.50 -16.05 -8.06
C LEU A 45 11.20 -17.25 -7.41
N VAL A 46 10.85 -17.57 -6.18
CA VAL A 46 11.45 -18.73 -5.48
C VAL A 46 10.94 -20.05 -6.08
N ASP A 47 9.68 -20.09 -6.51
CA ASP A 47 9.12 -21.26 -7.17
C ASP A 47 9.82 -21.56 -8.51
N ASP A 48 10.33 -20.55 -9.19
CA ASP A 48 11.17 -20.72 -10.38
C ASP A 48 12.50 -21.45 -10.10
N ARG A 49 13.00 -21.42 -8.86
CA ARG A 49 14.16 -22.23 -8.43
C ARG A 49 13.79 -23.70 -8.26
N LYS A 50 12.58 -23.99 -7.75
CA LYS A 50 12.10 -25.36 -7.52
C LYS A 50 11.80 -26.08 -8.85
N HIS A 51 11.30 -25.35 -9.84
CA HIS A 51 10.82 -25.90 -11.11
C HIS A 51 11.61 -25.40 -12.34
N HIS A 52 12.95 -25.32 -12.21
CA HIS A 52 13.84 -24.75 -13.22
C HIS A 52 13.80 -25.45 -14.59
N THR A 53 13.45 -26.73 -14.62
CA THR A 53 13.41 -27.53 -15.86
C THR A 53 12.26 -27.11 -16.79
N LEU A 54 11.13 -26.69 -16.25
CA LEU A 54 9.94 -26.30 -17.04
C LEU A 54 10.14 -24.97 -17.77
N LYS A 55 11.02 -24.09 -17.27
CA LYS A 55 11.24 -22.75 -17.79
C LYS A 55 12.60 -22.54 -18.49
N ALA A 56 13.39 -23.61 -18.65
CA ALA A 56 14.73 -23.54 -19.25
C ALA A 56 14.75 -23.06 -20.70
N GLY A 57 13.66 -23.22 -21.45
CA GLY A 57 13.53 -22.87 -22.86
C GLY A 57 13.05 -21.46 -23.19
N GLN A 58 12.85 -20.56 -22.23
CA GLN A 58 12.35 -19.21 -22.53
C GLN A 58 13.47 -18.32 -23.11
N PRO A 59 13.30 -17.74 -24.31
CA PRO A 59 14.34 -16.97 -25.01
C PRO A 59 14.54 -15.55 -24.47
N SER A 60 13.78 -15.12 -23.44
CA SER A 60 13.87 -13.77 -22.92
C SER A 60 15.09 -13.60 -21.99
N GLY A 61 15.80 -12.49 -22.11
CA GLY A 61 16.89 -12.13 -21.20
C GLY A 61 16.39 -12.08 -19.74
N TRP A 62 17.24 -12.49 -18.77
CA TRP A 62 16.90 -12.64 -17.36
C TRP A 62 16.21 -11.42 -16.74
N ARG A 63 16.69 -10.19 -17.03
CA ARG A 63 16.08 -8.95 -16.53
C ARG A 63 14.66 -8.75 -17.06
N LYS A 64 14.44 -9.02 -18.35
CA LYS A 64 13.11 -8.93 -18.97
C LYS A 64 12.16 -9.96 -18.36
N TYR A 65 12.66 -11.17 -18.11
CA TYR A 65 11.88 -12.22 -17.47
C TYR A 65 11.37 -11.79 -16.08
N ILE A 66 12.26 -11.29 -15.18
CA ILE A 66 11.85 -10.80 -13.87
C ILE A 66 10.82 -9.67 -13.98
N PHE A 67 11.00 -8.77 -14.96
CA PHE A 67 10.06 -7.67 -15.18
C PHE A 67 8.66 -8.19 -15.57
N TYR A 68 8.55 -9.02 -16.59
CA TYR A 68 7.27 -9.55 -17.05
C TYR A 68 6.59 -10.44 -15.99
N GLN A 69 7.36 -11.22 -15.27
CA GLN A 69 6.85 -12.03 -14.17
C GLN A 69 6.22 -11.13 -13.08
N SER A 70 6.95 -10.12 -12.62
CA SER A 70 6.45 -9.16 -11.62
C SER A 70 5.21 -8.40 -12.13
N LEU A 71 5.20 -8.02 -13.40
CA LEU A 71 4.06 -7.34 -14.00
C LEU A 71 2.82 -8.24 -14.06
N SER A 72 2.99 -9.50 -14.43
CA SER A 72 1.89 -10.49 -14.43
C SER A 72 1.31 -10.66 -13.02
N VAL A 73 2.17 -10.79 -12.01
CA VAL A 73 1.77 -10.90 -10.60
C VAL A 73 1.04 -9.64 -10.14
N PHE A 74 1.52 -8.47 -10.54
CA PHE A 74 0.86 -7.20 -10.25
C PHE A 74 -0.59 -7.19 -10.76
N PHE A 75 -0.81 -7.54 -12.01
CA PHE A 75 -2.17 -7.58 -12.58
C PHE A 75 -3.05 -8.63 -11.90
N ILE A 76 -2.51 -9.81 -11.58
CA ILE A 76 -3.26 -10.86 -10.87
C ILE A 76 -3.69 -10.35 -9.49
N ILE A 77 -2.75 -9.80 -8.70
CA ILE A 77 -3.03 -9.29 -7.35
C ILE A 77 -4.02 -8.11 -7.41
N MET A 78 -3.80 -7.14 -8.32
CA MET A 78 -4.70 -5.99 -8.45
C MET A 78 -6.11 -6.42 -8.85
N THR A 79 -6.24 -7.39 -9.77
CA THR A 79 -7.55 -7.95 -10.14
C THR A 79 -8.22 -8.64 -8.95
N ALA A 80 -7.47 -9.45 -8.19
CA ALA A 80 -8.00 -10.12 -7.00
C ALA A 80 -8.44 -9.11 -5.93
N ILE A 81 -7.65 -8.07 -5.66
CA ILE A 81 -8.01 -7.00 -4.71
C ILE A 81 -9.28 -6.28 -5.20
N PHE A 82 -9.34 -5.92 -6.48
CA PHE A 82 -10.50 -5.23 -7.05
C PHE A 82 -11.77 -6.07 -6.93
N LEU A 83 -11.71 -7.36 -7.27
CA LEU A 83 -12.85 -8.28 -7.13
C LEU A 83 -13.30 -8.42 -5.66
N LEU A 84 -12.34 -8.55 -4.75
CA LEU A 84 -12.62 -8.67 -3.32
C LEU A 84 -13.27 -7.39 -2.76
N LEU A 85 -12.74 -6.22 -3.11
CA LEU A 85 -13.32 -4.94 -2.69
C LEU A 85 -14.70 -4.71 -3.30
N THR A 86 -14.90 -5.09 -4.57
CA THR A 86 -16.20 -4.99 -5.23
C THR A 86 -17.21 -5.92 -4.56
N PHE A 87 -16.83 -7.17 -4.29
CA PHE A 87 -17.67 -8.12 -3.58
C PHE A 87 -18.05 -7.63 -2.18
N PHE A 88 -17.07 -7.16 -1.42
CA PHE A 88 -17.31 -6.57 -0.10
C PHE A 88 -18.27 -5.38 -0.17
N PHE A 89 -18.03 -4.46 -1.11
CA PHE A 89 -18.88 -3.30 -1.32
C PHE A 89 -20.31 -3.67 -1.68
N LEU A 90 -20.51 -4.61 -2.62
CA LEU A 90 -21.84 -5.08 -3.03
C LEU A 90 -22.56 -5.78 -1.88
N LEU A 91 -21.87 -6.63 -1.13
CA LEU A 91 -22.45 -7.35 0.01
C LEU A 91 -22.95 -6.38 1.08
N VAL A 92 -22.13 -5.40 1.45
CA VAL A 92 -22.50 -4.37 2.44
C VAL A 92 -23.63 -3.48 1.90
N SER A 93 -23.58 -3.10 0.62
CA SER A 93 -24.62 -2.29 -0.02
C SER A 93 -25.97 -3.00 -0.09
N LEU A 94 -26.01 -4.32 -0.26
CA LEU A 94 -27.23 -5.10 -0.20
C LEU A 94 -27.85 -5.15 1.20
N LEU A 95 -27.03 -5.15 2.24
CA LEU A 95 -27.50 -5.24 3.63
C LEU A 95 -27.90 -3.87 4.20
N TYR A 96 -27.17 -2.81 3.88
CA TYR A 96 -27.27 -1.52 4.56
C TYR A 96 -27.50 -0.32 3.62
N GLY A 97 -27.64 -0.58 2.33
CA GLY A 97 -27.76 0.46 1.31
C GLY A 97 -26.42 0.92 0.75
N PHE A 98 -26.48 1.52 -0.42
CA PHE A 98 -25.31 1.98 -1.19
C PHE A 98 -24.58 3.13 -0.50
N GLY A 99 -25.36 4.07 0.07
CA GLY A 99 -24.90 5.34 0.61
C GLY A 99 -24.81 6.44 -0.47
N ASP A 100 -24.78 7.69 -0.03
CA ASP A 100 -24.69 8.82 -0.93
C ASP A 100 -23.21 9.12 -1.29
N LEU A 101 -22.93 9.31 -2.58
CA LEU A 101 -21.60 9.66 -3.10
C LEU A 101 -21.18 11.09 -2.74
N SER A 102 -22.13 11.95 -2.39
CA SER A 102 -21.88 13.32 -1.92
C SER A 102 -21.44 13.39 -0.47
N LEU A 103 -21.49 12.26 0.27
CA LEU A 103 -21.05 12.19 1.67
C LEU A 103 -19.66 12.77 1.83
N VAL A 104 -19.52 13.64 2.83
CA VAL A 104 -18.25 14.21 3.24
C VAL A 104 -17.71 13.49 4.48
N SER A 105 -16.41 13.34 4.55
CA SER A 105 -15.69 12.87 5.73
C SER A 105 -14.95 14.01 6.40
N THR A 106 -14.85 13.97 7.72
CA THR A 106 -14.06 14.90 8.49
C THR A 106 -12.61 14.46 8.50
N HIS A 107 -11.73 15.34 8.07
CA HIS A 107 -10.29 15.14 8.05
C HIS A 107 -9.63 16.07 9.07
N TYR A 108 -8.48 15.64 9.60
CA TYR A 108 -7.70 16.44 10.51
C TYR A 108 -6.88 17.50 9.75
N ALA A 109 -6.80 18.72 10.31
CA ALA A 109 -5.90 19.76 9.85
C ALA A 109 -4.96 20.16 11.00
N PHE A 110 -3.72 20.47 10.66
CA PHE A 110 -2.76 21.04 11.60
C PHE A 110 -2.52 22.50 11.24
N ASN A 111 -3.02 23.43 12.06
CA ASN A 111 -2.94 24.89 11.83
C ASN A 111 -1.86 25.57 12.68
N GLY A 112 -0.72 24.87 12.94
CA GLY A 112 0.42 25.47 13.64
C GLY A 112 0.34 25.50 15.16
N GLY A 113 -0.68 24.93 15.77
CA GLY A 113 -0.85 24.80 17.21
C GLY A 113 -2.27 24.50 17.68
N TYR A 114 -2.41 24.01 18.90
CA TYR A 114 -3.72 23.80 19.54
C TYR A 114 -4.22 25.14 20.10
N ARG A 115 -4.69 26.04 19.25
CA ARG A 115 -5.36 27.24 19.74
C ARG A 115 -6.86 26.96 19.89
N ALA A 116 -7.41 27.26 21.05
CA ALA A 116 -8.83 27.20 21.30
C ALA A 116 -9.56 28.13 20.29
N GLY A 117 -10.44 27.57 19.47
CA GLY A 117 -11.20 28.31 18.47
C GLY A 117 -10.70 28.21 17.02
N GLU A 118 -9.56 27.57 16.74
CA GLU A 118 -9.15 27.25 15.36
C GLU A 118 -9.76 25.94 14.90
N GLU A 119 -10.23 25.91 13.65
CA GLU A 119 -10.77 24.68 13.05
C GLU A 119 -9.61 23.72 12.75
N ASN A 120 -9.46 22.68 13.60
CA ASN A 120 -8.50 21.60 13.41
C ASN A 120 -9.06 20.48 12.50
N PHE A 121 -10.15 20.75 11.80
CA PHE A 121 -10.84 19.80 10.95
C PHE A 121 -11.32 20.49 9.69
N PHE A 122 -11.31 19.76 8.58
CA PHE A 122 -11.94 20.15 7.35
C PHE A 122 -12.75 18.97 6.78
N THR A 123 -13.72 19.28 5.94
CA THR A 123 -14.55 18.27 5.27
C THR A 123 -14.03 18.02 3.87
N ALA A 124 -13.98 16.77 3.46
CA ALA A 124 -13.65 16.35 2.11
C ALA A 124 -14.60 15.26 1.62
N PRO A 125 -14.96 15.23 0.32
CA PRO A 125 -15.79 14.17 -0.23
C PRO A 125 -15.14 12.79 -0.05
N ILE A 126 -15.91 11.82 0.40
CA ILE A 126 -15.45 10.42 0.57
C ILE A 126 -14.91 9.84 -0.75
N THR A 127 -15.49 10.24 -1.86
CA THR A 127 -15.05 9.81 -3.20
C THR A 127 -13.62 10.21 -3.53
N VAL A 128 -13.18 11.40 -3.08
CA VAL A 128 -11.79 11.86 -3.26
C VAL A 128 -10.84 10.98 -2.46
N PHE A 129 -11.17 10.70 -1.21
CA PHE A 129 -10.37 9.80 -0.35
C PHE A 129 -10.25 8.40 -0.96
N ILE A 130 -11.36 7.80 -1.40
CA ILE A 130 -11.35 6.45 -2.00
C ILE A 130 -10.49 6.44 -3.27
N ARG A 131 -10.62 7.44 -4.15
CA ARG A 131 -9.81 7.55 -5.38
C ARG A 131 -8.31 7.62 -5.04
N GLN A 132 -7.93 8.48 -4.12
CA GLN A 132 -6.54 8.62 -3.67
C GLN A 132 -6.02 7.31 -3.04
N SER A 133 -6.86 6.66 -2.24
CA SER A 133 -6.55 5.35 -1.63
C SER A 133 -6.26 4.27 -2.68
N LEU A 134 -7.06 4.19 -3.74
CA LEU A 134 -6.84 3.22 -4.83
C LEU A 134 -5.53 3.48 -5.57
N ILE A 135 -5.18 4.75 -5.82
CA ILE A 135 -3.92 5.12 -6.49
C ILE A 135 -2.72 4.69 -5.63
N ILE A 136 -2.72 5.05 -4.33
CA ILE A 136 -1.63 4.65 -3.43
C ILE A 136 -1.56 3.14 -3.28
N THR A 137 -2.70 2.45 -3.19
CA THR A 137 -2.75 0.98 -3.16
C THR A 137 -2.03 0.38 -4.36
N GLY A 138 -2.30 0.85 -5.58
CA GLY A 138 -1.62 0.38 -6.78
C GLY A 138 -0.11 0.57 -6.74
N LEU A 139 0.36 1.74 -6.29
CA LEU A 139 1.80 2.02 -6.13
C LEU A 139 2.46 1.12 -5.07
N LEU A 140 1.80 0.93 -3.93
CA LEU A 140 2.31 0.08 -2.86
C LEU A 140 2.35 -1.40 -3.27
N VAL A 141 1.31 -1.91 -3.91
CA VAL A 141 1.29 -3.29 -4.43
C VAL A 141 2.45 -3.49 -5.42
N TYR A 142 2.65 -2.57 -6.36
CA TYR A 142 3.77 -2.64 -7.29
C TYR A 142 5.12 -2.60 -6.57
N LEU A 143 5.30 -1.64 -5.64
CA LEU A 143 6.52 -1.51 -4.85
C LEU A 143 6.85 -2.81 -4.10
N PHE A 144 5.87 -3.41 -3.41
CA PHE A 144 6.11 -4.62 -2.62
C PHE A 144 6.37 -5.85 -3.48
N ILE A 145 5.78 -5.96 -4.67
CA ILE A 145 6.12 -7.02 -5.63
C ILE A 145 7.59 -6.87 -6.08
N ARG A 146 8.03 -5.65 -6.42
CA ARG A 146 9.42 -5.39 -6.83
C ARG A 146 10.41 -5.60 -5.69
N LEU A 147 10.04 -5.19 -4.48
CA LEU A 147 10.83 -5.42 -3.27
C LEU A 147 10.97 -6.92 -2.98
N ASN A 148 9.89 -7.70 -3.08
CA ASN A 148 9.95 -9.15 -2.95
C ASN A 148 10.82 -9.80 -4.04
N ALA A 149 10.84 -9.26 -5.26
CA ALA A 149 11.76 -9.69 -6.30
C ALA A 149 13.23 -9.44 -5.90
N VAL A 150 13.55 -8.28 -5.33
CA VAL A 150 14.88 -7.99 -4.76
C VAL A 150 15.23 -8.99 -3.65
N LEU A 151 14.35 -9.17 -2.68
CA LEU A 151 14.54 -10.10 -1.56
C LEU A 151 14.74 -11.54 -2.05
N SER A 152 13.99 -11.98 -3.07
CA SER A 152 14.11 -13.31 -3.67
C SER A 152 15.45 -13.52 -4.40
N LEU A 153 16.10 -12.48 -4.90
CA LEU A 153 17.45 -12.58 -5.45
C LEU A 153 18.50 -12.72 -4.34
N VAL A 154 18.27 -12.13 -3.17
CA VAL A 154 19.19 -12.17 -2.02
C VAL A 154 18.98 -13.43 -1.19
N PHE A 155 17.74 -13.76 -0.86
CA PHE A 155 17.39 -14.90 -0.01
C PHE A 155 16.97 -16.12 -0.85
N ARG A 156 17.30 -17.31 -0.35
CA ARG A 156 17.06 -18.59 -1.07
C ARG A 156 15.68 -19.19 -0.79
N HIS A 157 15.10 -18.87 0.36
CA HIS A 157 13.88 -19.48 0.85
C HIS A 157 12.72 -18.49 0.82
N ASP A 158 11.57 -18.91 0.29
CA ASP A 158 10.30 -18.18 0.24
C ASP A 158 9.86 -17.66 1.61
N VAL A 159 9.97 -18.52 2.64
CA VAL A 159 9.64 -18.15 4.03
C VAL A 159 10.50 -16.98 4.53
N ILE A 160 11.80 -16.95 4.20
CA ILE A 160 12.70 -15.85 4.60
C ILE A 160 12.31 -14.56 3.86
N VAL A 161 12.00 -14.65 2.57
CA VAL A 161 11.53 -13.52 1.76
C VAL A 161 10.24 -12.96 2.35
N MET A 162 9.29 -13.83 2.68
CA MET A 162 8.03 -13.46 3.30
C MET A 162 8.22 -12.78 4.67
N ILE A 163 9.03 -13.38 5.55
CA ILE A 163 9.34 -12.81 6.87
C ILE A 163 10.02 -11.44 6.73
N ALA A 164 10.98 -11.30 5.81
CA ALA A 164 11.64 -10.01 5.55
C ALA A 164 10.65 -8.95 5.04
N GLY A 165 9.75 -9.32 4.13
CA GLY A 165 8.68 -8.44 3.65
C GLY A 165 7.75 -7.99 4.78
N PHE A 166 7.30 -8.91 5.63
CA PHE A 166 6.48 -8.61 6.79
C PHE A 166 7.22 -7.74 7.82
N ALA A 167 8.52 -8.00 8.05
CA ALA A 167 9.34 -7.20 8.94
C ALA A 167 9.43 -5.74 8.48
N ILE A 168 9.54 -5.48 7.16
CA ILE A 168 9.54 -4.12 6.61
C ILE A 168 8.22 -3.40 6.90
N VAL A 169 7.09 -4.09 6.77
CA VAL A 169 5.77 -3.49 7.10
C VAL A 169 5.61 -3.30 8.60
N ALA A 170 5.97 -4.30 9.40
CA ALA A 170 5.86 -4.26 10.86
C ALA A 170 6.78 -3.21 11.49
N PHE A 171 7.97 -2.98 10.93
CA PHE A 171 8.92 -1.98 11.39
C PHE A 171 8.31 -0.58 11.44
N ASN A 172 7.45 -0.24 10.48
CA ASN A 172 6.70 1.01 10.51
C ASN A 172 5.90 1.17 11.80
N ARG A 173 5.15 0.15 12.21
CA ARG A 173 4.33 0.22 13.43
C ARG A 173 5.13 0.29 14.72
N LEU A 174 6.24 -0.40 14.75
CA LEU A 174 7.13 -0.37 15.93
C LEU A 174 7.80 1.00 16.09
N TYR A 175 8.08 1.67 14.97
CA TYR A 175 8.82 2.92 14.95
C TYR A 175 7.92 4.16 14.89
N SER A 176 6.88 4.16 14.07
CA SER A 176 5.99 5.32 13.83
C SER A 176 4.98 5.56 14.96
N GLY A 177 4.87 4.68 15.94
CA GLY A 177 3.96 4.83 17.08
C GLY A 177 4.23 6.06 17.97
N GLY A 178 5.36 6.74 17.79
CA GLY A 178 5.79 7.87 18.58
C GLY A 178 5.35 9.25 18.11
N GLY A 179 4.73 9.39 16.93
CA GLY A 179 4.32 10.70 16.40
C GLY A 179 5.49 11.65 16.12
N GLU A 180 6.70 11.14 15.91
CA GLU A 180 7.87 11.96 15.65
C GLU A 180 7.85 12.56 14.25
N ALA A 181 7.98 13.88 14.14
CA ALA A 181 8.04 14.59 12.86
C ALA A 181 9.38 14.37 12.12
N ARG A 182 10.41 13.85 12.81
CA ARG A 182 11.76 13.63 12.25
C ARG A 182 12.32 12.27 12.67
N PHE A 183 12.95 11.60 11.73
CA PHE A 183 13.69 10.36 11.92
C PHE A 183 15.18 10.60 11.55
N LEU A 184 16.10 10.38 12.48
CA LEU A 184 17.54 10.67 12.28
C LEU A 184 17.83 12.08 11.73
N GLY A 185 17.04 13.09 12.14
CA GLY A 185 17.16 14.47 11.67
C GLY A 185 16.50 14.75 10.31
N ILE A 186 16.00 13.72 9.59
CA ILE A 186 15.31 13.83 8.31
C ILE A 186 13.81 13.86 8.56
N GLY A 187 13.05 14.65 7.79
CA GLY A 187 11.60 14.73 7.92
C GLY A 187 10.94 13.36 7.69
N ALA A 188 10.10 12.92 8.63
CA ALA A 188 9.44 11.61 8.57
C ALA A 188 8.59 11.43 7.31
N HIS A 189 8.04 12.51 6.74
CA HIS A 189 7.27 12.50 5.49
C HIS A 189 8.07 12.06 4.25
N LEU A 190 9.41 12.02 4.31
CA LEU A 190 10.27 11.54 3.21
C LEU A 190 10.51 10.02 3.24
N PHE A 191 10.01 9.33 4.25
CA PHE A 191 10.19 7.88 4.35
C PHE A 191 8.95 7.13 3.84
N PRO A 192 9.11 6.15 2.92
CA PRO A 192 8.00 5.45 2.28
C PRO A 192 7.14 4.64 3.26
N GLN A 193 7.71 4.17 4.36
CA GLN A 193 6.99 3.40 5.36
C GLN A 193 5.83 4.17 6.01
N ASN A 194 5.91 5.49 6.09
CA ASN A 194 4.82 6.30 6.65
C ASN A 194 3.57 6.33 5.76
N TYR A 195 3.70 5.89 4.51
CA TYR A 195 2.60 5.77 3.55
C TYR A 195 2.03 4.36 3.44
N PHE A 196 2.55 3.38 4.20
CA PHE A 196 1.99 2.02 4.22
C PHE A 196 0.59 1.99 4.84
N GLU A 197 0.36 2.83 5.84
CA GLU A 197 -0.95 3.10 6.43
C GLU A 197 -1.49 4.44 5.88
N PHE A 198 -1.62 4.56 4.58
CA PHE A 198 -1.98 5.81 3.90
C PHE A 198 -3.32 6.40 4.35
N GLY A 199 -4.21 5.61 4.94
CA GLY A 199 -5.44 6.13 5.55
C GLY A 199 -5.18 7.22 6.58
N ASN A 200 -4.14 7.10 7.40
CA ASN A 200 -3.72 8.11 8.36
C ASN A 200 -3.18 9.39 7.66
N VAL A 201 -2.53 9.24 6.51
CA VAL A 201 -2.02 10.38 5.72
C VAL A 201 -3.16 11.11 5.04
N LEU A 202 -4.02 10.37 4.32
CA LEU A 202 -5.11 10.95 3.55
C LEU A 202 -6.19 11.59 4.42
N SER A 203 -6.40 11.07 5.64
CA SER A 203 -7.31 11.68 6.62
C SER A 203 -6.70 12.87 7.38
N GLY A 204 -5.44 13.22 7.13
CA GLY A 204 -4.70 14.25 7.87
C GLY A 204 -4.30 13.86 9.30
N ARG A 205 -4.69 12.65 9.77
CA ARG A 205 -4.36 12.19 11.13
C ARG A 205 -2.85 12.16 11.38
N GLN A 206 -2.06 11.78 10.38
CA GLN A 206 -0.61 11.77 10.48
C GLN A 206 -0.04 13.18 10.68
N ASN A 207 -0.56 14.17 9.97
CA ASN A 207 -0.19 15.59 10.14
C ASN A 207 -0.49 16.07 11.55
N PHE A 208 -1.67 15.72 12.06
CA PHE A 208 -2.07 16.09 13.42
C PHE A 208 -1.16 15.46 14.48
N LEU A 209 -0.83 14.17 14.35
CA LEU A 209 0.03 13.47 15.31
C LEU A 209 1.49 13.97 15.29
N THR A 210 2.00 14.35 14.12
CA THR A 210 3.39 14.81 13.93
C THR A 210 3.55 16.32 14.01
N LEU A 211 2.46 17.06 14.25
CA LEU A 211 2.41 18.52 14.27
C LEU A 211 3.05 19.14 13.01
N SER A 212 2.74 18.58 11.84
CA SER A 212 3.31 19.00 10.55
C SER A 212 2.25 18.96 9.45
N ASN A 213 2.46 19.70 8.34
CA ASN A 213 1.57 19.70 7.17
C ASN A 213 2.20 19.03 5.95
N ASN A 214 3.22 18.20 6.15
CA ASN A 214 4.01 17.64 5.06
C ASN A 214 3.52 16.26 4.59
N PHE A 215 2.64 15.61 5.36
CA PHE A 215 2.03 14.33 4.99
C PHE A 215 0.77 14.58 4.16
N ILE A 216 0.97 14.80 2.85
CA ILE A 216 -0.10 15.01 1.89
C ILE A 216 -0.01 13.95 0.78
N PHE A 217 -1.11 13.79 0.03
CA PHE A 217 -1.21 12.83 -1.05
C PHE A 217 -0.08 12.97 -2.08
N GLU A 218 0.20 14.19 -2.51
CA GLU A 218 1.22 14.53 -3.51
C GLU A 218 2.62 14.14 -3.04
N THR A 219 2.96 14.45 -1.79
CA THR A 219 4.24 14.03 -1.18
C THR A 219 4.33 12.50 -1.14
N GLY A 220 3.25 11.82 -0.79
CA GLY A 220 3.16 10.36 -0.81
C GLY A 220 3.43 9.77 -2.19
N LEU A 221 2.85 10.34 -3.24
CA LEU A 221 3.10 9.91 -4.61
C LEU A 221 4.57 10.05 -5.00
N ILE A 222 5.18 11.20 -4.69
CA ILE A 222 6.60 11.46 -5.01
C ILE A 222 7.50 10.48 -4.25
N VAL A 223 7.29 10.31 -2.95
CA VAL A 223 8.10 9.41 -2.11
C VAL A 223 8.00 7.97 -2.58
N LEU A 224 6.79 7.49 -2.88
CA LEU A 224 6.59 6.13 -3.39
C LEU A 224 7.19 5.95 -4.79
N ALA A 225 7.04 6.93 -5.69
CA ALA A 225 7.64 6.88 -7.03
C ALA A 225 9.17 6.83 -6.96
N VAL A 226 9.80 7.68 -6.14
CA VAL A 226 11.25 7.66 -5.92
C VAL A 226 11.70 6.31 -5.33
N THR A 227 10.96 5.77 -4.36
CA THR A 227 11.27 4.47 -3.76
C THR A 227 11.17 3.33 -4.79
N ILE A 228 10.17 3.38 -5.68
CA ILE A 228 10.04 2.42 -6.79
C ILE A 228 11.26 2.52 -7.71
N ILE A 229 11.67 3.73 -8.11
CA ILE A 229 12.85 3.94 -8.98
C ILE A 229 14.11 3.38 -8.31
N ILE A 230 14.32 3.65 -7.03
CA ILE A 230 15.46 3.11 -6.27
C ILE A 230 15.41 1.57 -6.26
N THR A 231 14.25 0.99 -6.00
CA THR A 231 14.05 -0.47 -6.01
C THR A 231 14.34 -1.08 -7.37
N GLU A 232 13.93 -0.42 -8.48
CA GLU A 232 14.23 -0.85 -9.85
C GLU A 232 15.73 -0.82 -10.16
N ILE A 233 16.45 0.22 -9.71
CA ILE A 233 17.90 0.33 -9.86
C ILE A 233 18.59 -0.81 -9.11
N ILE A 234 18.23 -1.05 -7.85
CA ILE A 234 18.78 -2.14 -7.03
C ILE A 234 18.52 -3.49 -7.71
N LEU A 235 17.28 -3.72 -8.16
CA LEU A 235 16.91 -4.95 -8.87
C LEU A 235 17.70 -5.13 -10.15
N GLY A 236 17.89 -4.05 -10.93
CA GLY A 236 18.69 -4.06 -12.14
C GLY A 236 20.17 -4.42 -11.92
N ILE A 237 20.77 -3.92 -10.82
CA ILE A 237 22.13 -4.26 -10.40
C ILE A 237 22.21 -5.73 -9.98
N LEU A 238 21.32 -6.16 -9.07
CA LEU A 238 21.31 -7.54 -8.56
C LEU A 238 21.04 -8.56 -9.69
N ALA A 239 20.09 -8.30 -10.56
CA ALA A 239 19.81 -9.16 -11.73
C ALA A 239 20.97 -9.17 -12.77
N GLY A 240 21.87 -8.18 -12.73
CA GLY A 240 23.10 -8.18 -13.49
C GLY A 240 24.18 -9.07 -12.90
N TRP A 241 24.30 -9.10 -11.58
CA TRP A 241 25.27 -9.92 -10.84
C TRP A 241 24.81 -11.37 -10.71
N MET A 242 23.51 -11.57 -10.46
CA MET A 242 22.88 -12.87 -10.32
C MET A 242 22.37 -13.35 -11.68
N THR A 243 23.24 -13.98 -12.46
CA THR A 243 22.81 -14.60 -13.72
C THR A 243 21.80 -15.73 -13.41
N ARG A 244 20.91 -16.05 -14.38
CA ARG A 244 19.92 -17.13 -14.26
C ARG A 244 20.56 -18.45 -13.82
N GLN A 245 21.71 -18.79 -14.37
CA GLN A 245 22.43 -20.02 -14.02
C GLN A 245 22.91 -20.03 -12.56
N LYS A 246 23.41 -18.89 -12.06
CA LYS A 246 23.81 -18.77 -10.64
C LYS A 246 22.58 -18.84 -9.73
N PHE A 247 21.47 -18.21 -10.14
CA PHE A 247 20.23 -18.21 -9.38
C PHE A 247 19.67 -19.63 -9.18
N VAL A 248 19.68 -20.46 -10.22
CA VAL A 248 19.19 -21.84 -10.19
C VAL A 248 20.18 -22.78 -9.49
N ARG A 249 21.51 -22.61 -9.66
CA ARG A 249 22.54 -23.46 -9.03
C ARG A 249 22.67 -23.30 -7.50
N GLN A 250 22.09 -22.27 -6.92
CA GLN A 250 22.15 -22.03 -5.48
C GLN A 250 21.23 -22.97 -4.66
N VAL A 251 20.57 -23.92 -5.29
CA VAL A 251 19.66 -24.90 -4.67
C VAL A 251 20.38 -26.23 -4.32
N GLY A 252 21.66 -26.39 -4.67
CA GLY A 252 22.46 -27.57 -4.34
C GLY A 252 23.27 -27.40 -3.07
#